data_fe9eb267dd0de53ad7df6090b680eaae
#
_entry.id   fe9eb267dd0de53ad7df6090b680eaae
#
_cell.length_a   1.000
_cell.length_b   1.000
_cell.length_c   1.000
_cell.angle_alpha   90.00
_cell.angle_beta   90.00
_cell.angle_gamma   90.00
#
_symmetry.space_group_name_H-M   'P 1'
#
loop_
_entity.id
_entity.type
_entity.pdbx_description
1 polymer ?
#
loop_
_entity_poly.entity_id
_entity_poly.type
_entity_poly.pdbx_seq_one_letter_code
_entity_poly.pdbx_strand_id
1 'polypeptide(L)'
;HRFYVDFPNYQKINFEKAQLLPDVVSDFSMRVIPPPTDRTLLSQMIYFGKELYLKDLLLPKLSDDVKIAYTPEQIEWCKDNEGYVWRYFVDEKLLYDSDSKLPGRFINPAPFSKFGLEIDNESPGRIGMWVGWQIVRAYMQNNDVSLQQLLQADAKEIFDNSKYKPKK
;
A
#
# COMPACT_ATOMS: atom_id res chain seq x y z
N HIS A 1 19.83 9.33 20.12
CA HIS A 1 21.14 9.25 19.47
C HIS A 1 21.25 10.36 18.42
N ARG A 2 22.39 11.04 18.29
CA ARG A 2 22.61 12.16 17.34
C ARG A 2 22.22 11.84 15.89
N PHE A 3 22.27 10.60 15.46
CA PHE A 3 21.88 10.16 14.11
C PHE A 3 20.39 10.32 13.80
N TYR A 4 19.50 10.37 14.80
CA TYR A 4 18.06 10.48 14.58
C TYR A 4 17.55 11.92 14.41
N VAL A 5 18.39 12.92 14.68
CA VAL A 5 17.96 14.32 14.67
C VAL A 5 17.70 14.81 13.25
N ASP A 6 18.46 14.30 12.29
CA ASP A 6 18.46 14.77 10.90
C ASP A 6 17.48 13.98 9.97
N PHE A 7 16.84 12.90 10.48
CA PHE A 7 15.88 12.15 9.67
C PHE A 7 14.49 12.80 9.72
N PRO A 8 13.81 12.89 8.56
CA PRO A 8 12.40 13.31 8.52
C PRO A 8 11.54 12.42 9.42
N ASN A 9 10.55 13.02 10.09
CA ASN A 9 9.72 12.30 11.07
C ASN A 9 9.02 11.07 10.48
N TYR A 10 8.56 11.15 9.23
CA TYR A 10 7.90 10.03 8.56
C TYR A 10 8.81 8.82 8.29
N GLN A 11 10.14 9.00 8.36
CA GLN A 11 11.10 7.90 8.22
C GLN A 11 11.52 7.29 9.56
N LYS A 12 11.31 7.99 10.68
CA LYS A 12 11.76 7.54 11.99
C LYS A 12 11.09 6.25 12.43
N ILE A 13 9.83 6.04 12.05
CA ILE A 13 9.08 4.84 12.36
C ILE A 13 9.76 3.58 11.81
N ASN A 14 10.45 3.66 10.66
CA ASN A 14 11.14 2.53 10.05
C ASN A 14 12.36 2.05 10.88
N PHE A 15 12.84 2.84 11.83
CA PHE A 15 13.98 2.47 12.69
C PHE A 15 13.53 1.88 14.04
N GLU A 16 12.24 1.71 14.25
CA GLU A 16 11.72 1.11 15.47
C GLU A 16 11.92 -0.41 15.48
N LYS A 17 12.12 -0.97 16.67
CA LYS A 17 12.24 -2.43 16.85
C LYS A 17 11.05 -3.21 16.27
N ALA A 18 9.87 -2.62 16.30
CA ALA A 18 8.65 -3.22 15.78
C ALA A 18 8.71 -3.46 14.27
N GLN A 19 9.56 -2.72 13.53
CA GLN A 19 9.71 -2.83 12.08
C GLN A 19 10.65 -3.97 11.63
N LEU A 20 11.42 -4.58 12.54
CA LEU A 20 12.36 -5.64 12.15
C LEU A 20 11.68 -6.81 11.42
N LEU A 21 10.56 -7.32 11.94
CA LEU A 21 9.85 -8.42 11.29
C LEU A 21 9.13 -8.00 10.00
N PRO A 22 8.40 -6.86 9.97
CA PRO A 22 7.86 -6.32 8.73
C PRO A 22 8.91 -6.13 7.62
N ASP A 23 10.12 -5.64 7.96
CA ASP A 23 11.20 -5.42 7.00
C ASP A 23 11.75 -6.75 6.44
N VAL A 24 11.91 -7.76 7.29
CA VAL A 24 12.30 -9.11 6.85
C VAL A 24 11.27 -9.69 5.87
N VAL A 25 9.97 -9.51 6.13
CA VAL A 25 8.93 -9.96 5.22
C VAL A 25 8.94 -9.15 3.93
N SER A 26 9.21 -7.84 3.97
CA SER A 26 9.38 -7.02 2.77
C SER A 26 10.52 -7.52 1.88
N ASP A 27 11.70 -7.79 2.47
CA ASP A 27 12.85 -8.34 1.73
C ASP A 27 12.55 -9.73 1.14
N PHE A 28 11.87 -10.58 1.90
CA PHE A 28 11.41 -11.88 1.41
C PHE A 28 10.41 -11.73 0.25
N SER A 29 9.46 -10.81 0.35
CA SER A 29 8.42 -10.59 -0.65
C SER A 29 8.99 -10.22 -2.02
N MET A 30 10.06 -9.42 -2.06
CA MET A 30 10.74 -9.05 -3.31
C MET A 30 11.33 -10.25 -4.07
N ARG A 31 11.53 -11.38 -3.40
CA ARG A 31 12.07 -12.61 -4.01
C ARG A 31 10.98 -13.54 -4.53
N VAL A 32 9.76 -13.44 -4.00
CA VAL A 32 8.66 -14.35 -4.31
C VAL A 32 7.53 -13.69 -5.11
N ILE A 33 7.41 -12.37 -5.09
CA ILE A 33 6.45 -11.64 -5.89
C ILE A 33 7.12 -11.22 -7.20
N PRO A 34 6.65 -11.69 -8.37
CA PRO A 34 7.16 -11.20 -9.64
C PRO A 34 6.99 -9.68 -9.77
N PRO A 35 7.98 -8.97 -10.31
CA PRO A 35 7.83 -7.54 -10.56
C PRO A 35 6.67 -7.27 -11.54
N PRO A 36 6.01 -6.11 -11.44
CA PRO A 36 4.95 -5.74 -12.37
C PRO A 36 5.42 -5.79 -13.81
N THR A 37 4.57 -6.26 -14.71
CA THR A 37 4.87 -6.32 -16.16
C THR A 37 4.69 -4.97 -16.85
N ASP A 38 3.98 -4.05 -16.23
CA ASP A 38 3.76 -2.68 -16.70
C ASP A 38 4.06 -1.65 -15.59
N ARG A 39 3.95 -0.36 -15.93
CA ARG A 39 4.25 0.74 -15.01
C ARG A 39 3.02 1.50 -14.53
N THR A 40 1.82 0.95 -14.73
CA THR A 40 0.61 1.61 -14.28
C THR A 40 0.59 1.77 -12.77
N LEU A 41 -0.11 2.80 -12.30
CA LEU A 41 -0.27 3.00 -10.85
C LEU A 41 -0.94 1.78 -10.21
N LEU A 42 -1.95 1.20 -10.86
CA LEU A 42 -2.64 0.00 -10.37
C LEU A 42 -1.67 -1.17 -10.17
N SER A 43 -0.80 -1.43 -11.14
CA SER A 43 0.17 -2.54 -11.05
C SER A 43 1.14 -2.35 -9.90
N GLN A 44 1.56 -1.12 -9.63
CA GLN A 44 2.41 -0.82 -8.47
C GLN A 44 1.64 -0.94 -7.15
N MET A 45 0.42 -0.44 -7.09
CA MET A 45 -0.45 -0.58 -5.92
C MET A 45 -0.67 -2.06 -5.56
N ILE A 46 -0.97 -2.90 -6.54
CA ILE A 46 -1.19 -4.34 -6.34
C ILE A 46 0.11 -5.05 -5.94
N TYR A 47 1.25 -4.71 -6.53
CA TYR A 47 2.54 -5.27 -6.16
C TYR A 47 2.83 -5.09 -4.66
N PHE A 48 2.74 -3.86 -4.16
CA PHE A 48 2.90 -3.57 -2.74
C PHE A 48 1.73 -4.09 -1.88
N GLY A 49 0.53 -4.18 -2.46
CA GLY A 49 -0.61 -4.81 -1.81
C GLY A 49 -0.38 -6.30 -1.53
N LYS A 50 0.25 -7.03 -2.46
CA LYS A 50 0.67 -8.43 -2.25
C LYS A 50 1.72 -8.54 -1.14
N GLU A 51 2.70 -7.63 -1.11
CA GLU A 51 3.70 -7.57 -0.04
C GLU A 51 3.03 -7.41 1.33
N LEU A 52 2.12 -6.44 1.46
CA LEU A 52 1.41 -6.19 2.71
C LEU A 52 0.48 -7.36 3.10
N TYR A 53 -0.11 -8.03 2.10
CA TYR A 53 -0.90 -9.23 2.35
C TYR A 53 -0.05 -10.41 2.84
N LEU A 54 1.19 -10.54 2.36
CA LEU A 54 2.14 -11.51 2.94
C LEU A 54 2.41 -11.21 4.43
N LYS A 55 2.48 -9.94 4.81
CA LYS A 55 2.57 -9.56 6.24
C LYS A 55 1.32 -9.94 7.02
N ASP A 56 0.12 -9.89 6.41
CA ASP A 56 -1.11 -10.40 7.06
C ASP A 56 -0.99 -11.88 7.41
N LEU A 57 -0.44 -12.68 6.51
CA LEU A 57 -0.31 -14.12 6.69
C LEU A 57 0.83 -14.51 7.62
N LEU A 58 2.00 -13.89 7.47
CA LEU A 58 3.21 -14.25 8.21
C LEU A 58 3.29 -13.58 9.58
N LEU A 59 2.66 -12.42 9.75
CA LEU A 59 2.67 -11.61 10.96
C LEU A 59 1.23 -11.32 11.45
N PRO A 60 0.38 -12.35 11.68
CA PRO A 60 -1.04 -12.13 11.97
C PRO A 60 -1.31 -11.43 13.30
N LYS A 61 -0.31 -11.40 14.21
CA LYS A 61 -0.43 -10.74 15.52
C LYS A 61 -0.07 -9.25 15.48
N LEU A 62 0.54 -8.77 14.40
CA LEU A 62 0.87 -7.36 14.25
C LEU A 62 -0.35 -6.59 13.73
N SER A 63 -0.52 -5.37 14.23
CA SER A 63 -1.55 -4.43 13.75
C SER A 63 -1.21 -3.90 12.36
N ASP A 64 -2.21 -3.35 11.69
CA ASP A 64 -2.07 -2.84 10.32
C ASP A 64 -1.09 -1.66 10.23
N ASP A 65 -1.08 -0.78 11.24
CA ASP A 65 -0.14 0.34 11.32
C ASP A 65 1.31 -0.14 11.32
N VAL A 66 1.63 -1.16 12.12
CA VAL A 66 2.98 -1.74 12.18
C VAL A 66 3.35 -2.39 10.84
N LYS A 67 2.44 -3.14 10.20
CA LYS A 67 2.71 -3.82 8.94
C LYS A 67 3.07 -2.86 7.80
N ILE A 68 2.41 -1.70 7.73
CA ILE A 68 2.65 -0.68 6.69
C ILE A 68 3.60 0.44 7.14
N ALA A 69 4.07 0.41 8.40
CA ALA A 69 4.84 1.47 9.03
C ALA A 69 4.11 2.83 8.97
N TYR A 70 2.89 2.85 9.46
CA TYR A 70 2.07 4.03 9.73
C TYR A 70 1.90 4.24 11.23
N THR A 71 1.44 5.41 11.62
CA THR A 71 0.90 5.60 12.97
C THR A 71 -0.56 5.11 13.03
N PRO A 72 -1.09 4.81 14.23
CA PRO A 72 -2.51 4.48 14.39
C PRO A 72 -3.45 5.53 13.78
N GLU A 73 -3.12 6.83 13.95
CA GLU A 73 -3.89 7.94 13.40
C GLU A 73 -3.88 7.94 11.86
N GLN A 74 -2.76 7.58 11.23
CA GLN A 74 -2.67 7.44 9.79
C GLN A 74 -3.53 6.30 9.25
N ILE A 75 -3.60 5.18 9.97
CA ILE A 75 -4.51 4.07 9.62
C ILE A 75 -5.97 4.51 9.74
N GLU A 76 -6.31 5.24 10.80
CA GLU A 76 -7.66 5.75 11.00
C GLU A 76 -8.04 6.72 9.88
N TRP A 77 -7.15 7.66 9.56
CA TRP A 77 -7.32 8.56 8.42
C TRP A 77 -7.57 7.79 7.10
N CYS A 78 -6.81 6.74 6.83
CA CYS A 78 -6.99 5.90 5.63
C CYS A 78 -8.39 5.29 5.58
N LYS A 79 -8.87 4.76 6.70
CA LYS A 79 -10.21 4.13 6.80
C LYS A 79 -11.33 5.15 6.61
N ASP A 80 -11.19 6.32 7.19
CA ASP A 80 -12.20 7.38 7.12
C ASP A 80 -12.26 8.04 5.74
N ASN A 81 -11.14 8.06 5.02
CA ASN A 81 -11.04 8.70 3.71
C ASN A 81 -10.95 7.70 2.54
N GLU A 82 -11.16 6.40 2.77
CA GLU A 82 -11.02 5.35 1.76
C GLU A 82 -11.85 5.64 0.50
N GLY A 83 -13.13 5.98 0.69
CA GLY A 83 -14.03 6.31 -0.41
C GLY A 83 -13.62 7.56 -1.19
N TYR A 84 -13.06 8.55 -0.51
CA TYR A 84 -12.57 9.79 -1.12
C TYR A 84 -11.32 9.54 -1.96
N VAL A 85 -10.32 8.85 -1.39
CA VAL A 85 -9.08 8.47 -2.08
C VAL A 85 -9.36 7.63 -3.31
N TRP A 86 -10.25 6.65 -3.18
CA TRP A 86 -10.66 5.80 -4.30
C TRP A 86 -11.30 6.60 -5.42
N ARG A 87 -12.25 7.47 -5.07
CA ARG A 87 -12.94 8.33 -6.04
C ARG A 87 -11.94 9.20 -6.79
N TYR A 88 -10.97 9.79 -6.09
CA TYR A 88 -9.92 10.58 -6.70
C TYR A 88 -9.13 9.78 -7.74
N PHE A 89 -8.71 8.54 -7.43
CA PHE A 89 -7.98 7.71 -8.38
C PHE A 89 -8.82 7.36 -9.62
N VAL A 90 -10.12 7.16 -9.46
CA VAL A 90 -11.04 6.86 -10.57
C VAL A 90 -11.34 8.09 -11.41
N ASP A 91 -11.71 9.21 -10.78
CA ASP A 91 -12.12 10.44 -11.48
C ASP A 91 -10.96 11.04 -12.27
N GLU A 92 -9.76 11.04 -11.70
CA GLU A 92 -8.53 11.48 -12.34
C GLU A 92 -7.93 10.43 -13.30
N LYS A 93 -8.56 9.25 -13.44
CA LYS A 93 -8.14 8.15 -14.33
C LYS A 93 -6.72 7.63 -14.09
N LEU A 94 -6.26 7.69 -12.84
CA LEU A 94 -4.87 7.40 -12.48
C LEU A 94 -4.55 5.91 -12.46
N LEU A 95 -5.53 5.03 -12.30
CA LEU A 95 -5.28 3.59 -12.10
C LEU A 95 -4.45 2.99 -13.24
N TYR A 96 -4.78 3.31 -14.47
CA TYR A 96 -4.11 2.79 -15.67
C TYR A 96 -3.09 3.78 -16.26
N ASP A 97 -2.85 4.89 -15.58
CA ASP A 97 -1.82 5.84 -15.98
C ASP A 97 -0.43 5.34 -15.56
N SER A 98 0.54 5.53 -16.44
CA SER A 98 1.95 5.16 -16.26
C SER A 98 2.88 6.37 -16.13
N ASP A 99 2.35 7.56 -15.82
CA ASP A 99 3.17 8.76 -15.58
C ASP A 99 4.21 8.46 -14.48
N SER A 100 5.46 8.69 -14.82
CA SER A 100 6.61 8.46 -13.94
C SER A 100 6.58 9.26 -12.63
N LYS A 101 5.72 10.27 -12.50
CA LYS A 101 5.52 11.06 -11.29
C LYS A 101 4.59 10.38 -10.28
N LEU A 102 3.72 9.46 -10.72
CA LEU A 102 2.72 8.82 -9.87
C LEU A 102 3.32 8.03 -8.70
N PRO A 103 4.41 7.25 -8.89
CA PRO A 103 5.06 6.60 -7.76
C PRO A 103 5.52 7.57 -6.66
N GLY A 104 6.08 8.71 -7.05
CA GLY A 104 6.51 9.75 -6.12
C GLY A 104 5.35 10.44 -5.39
N ARG A 105 4.14 10.37 -5.94
CA ARG A 105 2.94 10.94 -5.34
C ARG A 105 2.26 9.97 -4.36
N PHE A 106 2.22 8.65 -4.69
CA PHE A 106 1.31 7.71 -4.02
C PHE A 106 1.97 6.41 -3.55
N ILE A 107 3.21 6.09 -3.95
CA ILE A 107 3.86 4.81 -3.67
C ILE A 107 5.14 4.99 -2.84
N ASN A 108 6.00 5.92 -3.24
CA ASN A 108 7.30 6.09 -2.60
C ASN A 108 7.17 6.73 -1.20
N PRO A 109 8.12 6.47 -0.31
CA PRO A 109 8.16 7.12 1.01
C PRO A 109 8.12 8.63 0.89
N ALA A 110 7.14 9.24 1.54
CA ALA A 110 6.92 10.69 1.57
C ALA A 110 6.18 11.07 2.86
N PRO A 111 6.26 12.33 3.32
CA PRO A 111 5.54 12.77 4.51
C PRO A 111 4.02 12.70 4.34
N PHE A 112 3.53 12.86 3.12
CA PHE A 112 2.12 12.79 2.74
C PHE A 112 1.97 12.39 1.28
N SER A 113 0.77 11.96 0.89
CA SER A 113 0.42 11.68 -0.50
C SER A 113 0.01 12.95 -1.22
N LYS A 114 0.38 13.08 -2.51
CA LYS A 114 0.22 14.34 -3.25
C LYS A 114 -0.98 14.27 -4.21
N PHE A 115 -2.15 14.62 -3.70
CA PHE A 115 -3.37 14.76 -4.52
C PHE A 115 -3.39 16.11 -5.26
N GLY A 116 -2.68 17.13 -4.75
CA GLY A 116 -2.76 18.51 -5.23
C GLY A 116 -3.96 19.26 -4.61
N LEU A 117 -4.37 18.86 -3.42
CA LEU A 117 -5.53 19.35 -2.69
C LEU A 117 -5.14 19.82 -1.28
N GLU A 118 -6.01 20.55 -0.63
CA GLU A 118 -5.79 21.02 0.76
C GLU A 118 -5.58 19.85 1.75
N ILE A 119 -6.18 18.70 1.48
CA ILE A 119 -6.08 17.48 2.30
C ILE A 119 -4.71 16.80 2.24
N ASP A 120 -3.81 17.21 1.34
CA ASP A 120 -2.51 16.54 1.15
C ASP A 120 -1.76 16.38 2.48
N ASN A 121 -1.66 17.46 3.26
CA ASN A 121 -0.89 17.48 4.51
C ASN A 121 -1.46 16.58 5.62
N GLU A 122 -2.71 16.17 5.52
CA GLU A 122 -3.36 15.27 6.47
C GLU A 122 -3.23 13.80 6.05
N SER A 123 -3.03 13.57 4.74
CA SER A 123 -2.93 12.21 4.19
C SER A 123 -1.60 11.56 4.55
N PRO A 124 -1.55 10.25 4.82
CA PRO A 124 -0.28 9.56 4.94
C PRO A 124 0.40 9.45 3.59
N GLY A 125 1.73 9.42 3.58
CA GLY A 125 2.50 9.03 2.39
C GLY A 125 2.18 7.58 1.98
N ARG A 126 2.45 7.23 0.73
CA ARG A 126 2.28 5.85 0.22
C ARG A 126 0.83 5.34 0.23
N ILE A 127 -0.17 6.22 0.14
CA ILE A 127 -1.58 5.83 0.21
C ILE A 127 -1.97 4.80 -0.87
N GLY A 128 -1.30 4.81 -2.03
CA GLY A 128 -1.50 3.81 -3.07
C GLY A 128 -1.14 2.39 -2.62
N MET A 129 -0.11 2.22 -1.78
CA MET A 129 0.21 0.92 -1.20
C MET A 129 -0.93 0.43 -0.29
N TRP A 130 -1.49 1.31 0.54
CA TRP A 130 -2.60 0.97 1.42
C TRP A 130 -3.85 0.58 0.63
N VAL A 131 -4.22 1.33 -0.41
CA VAL A 131 -5.36 0.99 -1.28
C VAL A 131 -5.12 -0.33 -2.01
N GLY A 132 -3.92 -0.54 -2.56
CA GLY A 132 -3.53 -1.81 -3.17
C GLY A 132 -3.69 -3.00 -2.22
N TRP A 133 -3.34 -2.81 -0.95
CA TRP A 133 -3.54 -3.82 0.08
C TRP A 133 -5.01 -4.15 0.33
N GLN A 134 -5.89 -3.15 0.38
CA GLN A 134 -7.33 -3.39 0.52
C GLN A 134 -7.90 -4.13 -0.71
N ILE A 135 -7.43 -3.81 -1.92
CA ILE A 135 -7.83 -4.52 -3.15
C ILE A 135 -7.38 -6.00 -3.08
N VAL A 136 -6.14 -6.28 -2.68
CA VAL A 136 -5.63 -7.65 -2.55
C VAL A 136 -6.38 -8.42 -1.45
N ARG A 137 -6.65 -7.80 -0.31
CA ARG A 137 -7.51 -8.39 0.75
C ARG A 137 -8.89 -8.75 0.22
N ALA A 138 -9.52 -7.84 -0.53
CA ALA A 138 -10.82 -8.07 -1.14
C ALA A 138 -10.77 -9.22 -2.17
N TYR A 139 -9.71 -9.28 -2.98
CA TYR A 139 -9.52 -10.38 -3.93
C TYR A 139 -9.46 -11.73 -3.22
N MET A 140 -8.61 -11.86 -2.21
CA MET A 140 -8.48 -13.10 -1.44
C MET A 140 -9.74 -13.48 -0.67
N GLN A 141 -10.52 -12.50 -0.24
CA GLN A 141 -11.77 -12.73 0.48
C GLN A 141 -12.91 -13.19 -0.45
N ASN A 142 -12.91 -12.72 -1.70
CA ASN A 142 -13.99 -12.98 -2.65
C ASN A 142 -13.70 -14.14 -3.63
N ASN A 143 -12.50 -14.72 -3.58
CA ASN A 143 -12.10 -15.80 -4.49
C ASN A 143 -11.45 -16.94 -3.71
N ASP A 144 -11.72 -18.16 -4.13
CA ASP A 144 -11.05 -19.37 -3.57
C ASP A 144 -9.75 -19.62 -4.33
N VAL A 145 -8.72 -18.87 -4.00
CA VAL A 145 -7.39 -18.94 -4.63
C VAL A 145 -6.31 -19.17 -3.58
N SER A 146 -5.31 -19.94 -3.95
CA SER A 146 -4.14 -20.17 -3.10
C SER A 146 -3.22 -18.93 -3.07
N LEU A 147 -2.35 -18.88 -2.06
CA LEU A 147 -1.30 -17.85 -2.01
C LEU A 147 -0.42 -17.86 -3.26
N GLN A 148 -0.06 -19.04 -3.75
CA GLN A 148 0.76 -19.16 -4.97
C GLN A 148 0.06 -18.55 -6.18
N GLN A 149 -1.23 -18.78 -6.34
CA GLN A 149 -2.03 -18.17 -7.41
C GLN A 149 -2.07 -16.64 -7.26
N LEU A 150 -2.32 -16.12 -6.05
CA LEU A 150 -2.27 -14.68 -5.79
C LEU A 150 -0.93 -14.08 -6.23
N LEU A 151 0.20 -14.69 -5.84
CA LEU A 151 1.52 -14.12 -6.14
C LEU A 151 1.79 -14.05 -7.65
N GLN A 152 1.27 -15.00 -8.42
CA GLN A 152 1.45 -15.08 -9.88
C GLN A 152 0.41 -14.29 -10.68
N ALA A 153 -0.77 -14.02 -10.12
CA ALA A 153 -1.83 -13.29 -10.80
C ALA A 153 -1.38 -11.86 -11.16
N ASP A 154 -1.78 -11.39 -12.32
CA ASP A 154 -1.50 -10.02 -12.73
C ASP A 154 -2.40 -8.99 -12.02
N ALA A 155 -2.02 -7.73 -12.09
CA ALA A 155 -2.72 -6.68 -11.37
C ALA A 155 -4.16 -6.47 -11.87
N LYS A 156 -4.38 -6.60 -13.18
CA LYS A 156 -5.72 -6.45 -13.78
C LYS A 156 -6.62 -7.60 -13.36
N GLU A 157 -6.13 -8.83 -13.37
CA GLU A 157 -6.87 -10.00 -12.90
C GLU A 157 -7.30 -9.83 -11.44
N ILE A 158 -6.37 -9.44 -10.56
CA ILE A 158 -6.66 -9.21 -9.15
C ILE A 158 -7.71 -8.12 -9.00
N PHE A 159 -7.55 -7.00 -9.68
CA PHE A 159 -8.46 -5.87 -9.57
C PHE A 159 -9.87 -6.22 -10.06
N ASP A 160 -10.00 -6.78 -11.25
CA ASP A 160 -11.29 -7.12 -11.88
C ASP A 160 -12.08 -8.14 -11.04
N ASN A 161 -11.40 -9.08 -10.40
CA ASN A 161 -12.02 -10.13 -9.60
C ASN A 161 -12.08 -9.81 -8.09
N SER A 162 -11.47 -8.72 -7.63
CA SER A 162 -11.46 -8.35 -6.21
C SER A 162 -12.83 -8.00 -5.68
N LYS A 163 -13.72 -7.48 -6.53
CA LYS A 163 -15.02 -6.88 -6.14
C LYS A 163 -14.82 -5.78 -5.08
N TYR A 164 -13.63 -5.17 -5.07
CA TYR A 164 -13.29 -4.14 -4.10
C TYR A 164 -14.30 -3.00 -4.14
N LYS A 165 -14.79 -2.65 -2.97
CA LYS A 165 -15.67 -1.49 -2.75
C LYS A 165 -15.14 -0.75 -1.54
N PRO A 166 -14.71 0.50 -1.70
CA PRO A 166 -14.27 1.30 -0.57
C PRO A 166 -15.41 1.50 0.43
N LYS A 167 -15.07 1.60 1.69
CA LYS A 167 -16.03 1.97 2.73
C LYS A 167 -16.51 3.41 2.47
N LYS A 168 -17.77 3.66 2.80
CA LYS A 168 -18.38 4.99 2.68
C LYS A 168 -17.96 5.86 3.86
#